data_c1651bcf33eee7bcfea4b5a9b9acc3b9
#
_entry.id   c1651bcf33eee7bcfea4b5a9b9acc3b9
#
_cell.length_a   1.000
_cell.length_b   1.000
_cell.length_c   1.000
_cell.angle_alpha   90.00
_cell.angle_beta   90.00
_cell.angle_gamma   90.00
#
_symmetry.space_group_name_H-M   'P 1'
#
loop_
_entity.id
_entity.type
_entity.pdbx_description
1 polymer ?
#
loop_
_entity_poly.entity_id
_entity_poly.type
_entity_poly.pdbx_seq_one_letter_code
_entity_poly.pdbx_strand_id
1 'polypeptide(L)'
;MSKTGIPPNGYKAFNISQPHIDNLGPGFYKKEGDDQLVLGFFVKEENLNGYGSAHGGLLMALADFSLATSAMRNSDRPVTTVSFHSEFIRPAPLGSLLEVRAKVTKKGKSLAFSEGNIKGDDDVILNFGGGVKIL
;
A
#
# COMPACT_ATOMS: atom_id res chain seq x y z
N MET A 1 17.89 -9.24 5.49
CA MET A 1 17.98 -9.65 4.47
C MET A 1 17.15 -10.71 4.23
N SER A 2 17.17 -11.64 4.98
CA SER A 2 16.30 -12.76 4.74
C SER A 2 14.87 -12.38 4.53
N LYS A 3 14.44 -11.28 5.09
CA LYS A 3 13.05 -10.84 4.94
C LYS A 3 12.74 -10.33 3.55
N THR A 4 13.75 -9.94 2.80
CA THR A 4 13.49 -9.22 1.56
C THR A 4 13.00 -10.10 0.42
N GLY A 5 13.31 -11.39 0.41
CA GLY A 5 12.88 -12.26 -0.68
C GLY A 5 11.88 -13.32 -0.29
N ILE A 6 11.57 -13.45 0.99
CA ILE A 6 10.73 -14.53 1.50
C ILE A 6 9.40 -13.96 1.96
N PRO A 7 8.28 -14.38 1.35
CA PRO A 7 6.97 -13.88 1.79
C PRO A 7 6.70 -14.24 3.25
N PRO A 8 6.14 -13.32 4.02
CA PRO A 8 5.70 -13.66 5.37
C PRO A 8 4.55 -14.65 5.30
N ASN A 9 4.26 -15.30 6.42
CA ASN A 9 3.25 -16.35 6.48
C ASN A 9 1.91 -15.83 5.98
N GLY A 10 1.32 -16.58 5.04
CA GLY A 10 0.03 -16.24 4.46
C GLY A 10 0.10 -15.30 3.24
N TYR A 11 1.27 -14.78 2.94
CA TYR A 11 1.46 -13.86 1.81
C TYR A 11 2.13 -14.57 0.63
N LYS A 12 1.94 -13.98 -0.55
CA LYS A 12 2.62 -14.39 -1.79
C LYS A 12 3.43 -13.21 -2.32
N ALA A 13 4.47 -13.48 -3.09
CA ALA A 13 5.25 -12.44 -3.73
C ALA A 13 4.43 -11.78 -4.83
N PHE A 14 4.66 -10.47 -5.07
CA PHE A 14 4.06 -9.76 -6.18
C PHE A 14 4.42 -10.44 -7.48
N ASN A 15 3.46 -10.46 -8.40
CA ASN A 15 3.66 -10.97 -9.76
C ASN A 15 3.57 -9.85 -10.80
N ILE A 16 3.56 -8.60 -10.35
CA ILE A 16 3.58 -7.43 -11.23
C ILE A 16 4.81 -6.61 -10.91
N SER A 17 5.25 -5.82 -11.85
CA SER A 17 6.46 -5.02 -11.70
C SER A 17 6.19 -3.57 -12.03
N GLN A 18 6.54 -2.69 -11.10
CA GLN A 18 6.58 -1.24 -11.29
C GLN A 18 7.89 -0.76 -10.70
N PRO A 19 8.72 -0.05 -11.46
CA PRO A 19 10.08 0.30 -10.98
C PRO A 19 10.11 0.97 -9.61
N HIS A 20 9.23 1.93 -9.37
CA HIS A 20 9.22 2.64 -8.09
C HIS A 20 8.82 1.72 -6.94
N ILE A 21 7.77 0.94 -7.13
CA ILE A 21 7.28 0.02 -6.10
C ILE A 21 8.29 -1.12 -5.88
N ASP A 22 8.93 -1.59 -6.95
CA ASP A 22 9.97 -2.61 -6.81
C ASP A 22 11.13 -2.11 -5.95
N ASN A 23 11.51 -0.83 -6.09
CA ASN A 23 12.53 -0.24 -5.24
C ASN A 23 12.13 -0.14 -3.78
N LEU A 24 10.85 0.02 -3.50
CA LEU A 24 10.33 0.07 -2.13
C LEU A 24 10.11 -1.31 -1.55
N GLY A 25 9.97 -2.32 -2.41
CA GLY A 25 9.72 -3.70 -2.04
C GLY A 25 10.98 -4.46 -1.67
N PRO A 26 10.91 -5.81 -1.77
CA PRO A 26 9.85 -6.57 -2.45
C PRO A 26 8.51 -6.44 -1.74
N GLY A 27 7.45 -6.42 -2.52
CA GLY A 27 6.10 -6.39 -2.01
C GLY A 27 5.47 -7.77 -2.01
N PHE A 28 4.53 -7.96 -1.13
CA PHE A 28 3.79 -9.19 -0.97
C PHE A 28 2.30 -8.90 -0.90
N TYR A 29 1.48 -9.90 -1.14
CA TYR A 29 0.04 -9.72 -1.04
C TYR A 29 -0.64 -10.97 -0.48
N LYS A 30 -1.82 -10.77 0.07
CA LYS A 30 -2.71 -11.84 0.44
C LYS A 30 -4.15 -11.36 0.25
N LYS A 31 -5.08 -12.30 0.17
CA LYS A 31 -6.50 -11.96 0.14
C LYS A 31 -7.09 -12.09 1.53
N GLU A 32 -7.99 -11.18 1.86
CA GLU A 32 -8.78 -11.23 3.07
C GLU A 32 -10.23 -11.26 2.63
N GLY A 33 -10.88 -12.38 2.72
CA GLY A 33 -12.22 -12.54 2.16
C GLY A 33 -12.19 -12.50 0.64
N ASP A 34 -13.33 -12.20 0.02
CA ASP A 34 -13.45 -12.27 -1.43
C ASP A 34 -12.95 -11.02 -2.15
N ASP A 35 -13.09 -9.86 -1.51
CA ASP A 35 -12.84 -8.58 -2.18
C ASP A 35 -11.69 -7.77 -1.63
N GLN A 36 -11.10 -8.17 -0.53
CA GLN A 36 -10.06 -7.38 0.10
C GLN A 36 -8.67 -7.92 -0.22
N LEU A 37 -7.85 -7.06 -0.80
CA LEU A 37 -6.44 -7.35 -1.02
C LEU A 37 -5.63 -6.64 0.05
N VAL A 38 -4.71 -7.36 0.68
CA VAL A 38 -3.79 -6.78 1.65
C VAL A 38 -2.41 -6.81 1.04
N LEU A 39 -1.74 -5.67 1.02
CA LEU A 39 -0.36 -5.57 0.53
C LEU A 39 0.57 -5.56 1.74
N GLY A 40 1.69 -6.23 1.62
CA GLY A 40 2.67 -6.31 2.70
C GLY A 40 4.04 -5.85 2.24
N PHE A 41 4.66 -4.98 3.04
CA PHE A 41 6.01 -4.45 2.77
C PHE A 41 6.75 -4.37 4.09
N PHE A 42 7.99 -4.81 4.12
CA PHE A 42 8.83 -4.61 5.30
C PHE A 42 9.50 -3.25 5.23
N VAL A 43 9.64 -2.59 6.38
CA VAL A 43 10.41 -1.35 6.48
C VAL A 43 11.89 -1.72 6.47
N LYS A 44 12.61 -1.32 5.42
CA LYS A 44 14.03 -1.58 5.23
C LYS A 44 14.84 -0.36 5.69
N GLU A 45 16.13 -0.56 5.85
CA GLU A 45 17.02 0.51 6.29
C GLU A 45 16.99 1.72 5.35
N GLU A 46 16.96 1.47 4.04
CA GLU A 46 16.92 2.56 3.05
C GLU A 46 15.58 3.29 3.00
N ASN A 47 14.59 2.82 3.74
CA ASN A 47 13.28 3.47 3.82
C ASN A 47 13.11 4.35 5.04
N LEU A 48 14.17 4.53 5.83
CA LEU A 48 14.06 5.27 7.10
C LEU A 48 14.21 6.78 6.91
N ASN A 49 13.55 7.51 7.79
CA ASN A 49 13.75 8.96 7.92
C ASN A 49 14.93 9.22 8.87
N GLY A 50 15.18 10.49 9.18
CA GLY A 50 16.26 10.87 10.08
C GLY A 50 16.08 10.43 11.53
N TYR A 51 14.89 9.96 11.89
CA TYR A 51 14.58 9.51 13.25
C TYR A 51 14.59 7.98 13.39
N GLY A 52 14.89 7.26 12.30
CA GLY A 52 14.95 5.80 12.37
C GLY A 52 13.62 5.09 12.23
N SER A 53 12.61 5.76 11.71
CA SER A 53 11.33 5.14 11.41
C SER A 53 11.03 5.28 9.92
N ALA A 54 9.99 4.60 9.44
CA ALA A 54 9.63 4.62 8.04
C ALA A 54 9.38 6.05 7.56
N HIS A 55 10.02 6.43 6.45
CA HIS A 55 9.85 7.75 5.85
C HIS A 55 8.39 7.95 5.44
N GLY A 56 7.86 9.15 5.70
CA GLY A 56 6.49 9.47 5.30
C GLY A 56 6.24 9.29 3.81
N GLY A 57 7.24 9.58 2.98
CA GLY A 57 7.14 9.38 1.54
C GLY A 57 6.97 7.91 1.15
N LEU A 58 7.63 7.01 1.87
CA LEU A 58 7.41 5.56 1.67
C LEU A 58 5.95 5.21 1.94
N LEU A 59 5.44 5.65 3.09
CA LEU A 59 4.07 5.34 3.49
C LEU A 59 3.07 5.87 2.48
N MET A 60 3.27 7.09 2.00
CA MET A 60 2.39 7.69 1.01
C MET A 60 2.45 6.96 -0.33
N ALA A 61 3.64 6.52 -0.75
CA ALA A 61 3.77 5.75 -2.00
C ALA A 61 3.03 4.42 -1.92
N LEU A 62 3.15 3.71 -0.81
CA LEU A 62 2.45 2.44 -0.61
C LEU A 62 0.93 2.65 -0.54
N ALA A 63 0.51 3.70 0.13
CA ALA A 63 -0.91 4.05 0.23
C ALA A 63 -1.50 4.38 -1.13
N ASP A 64 -0.80 5.20 -1.92
CA ASP A 64 -1.23 5.58 -3.26
C ASP A 64 -1.32 4.34 -4.17
N PHE A 65 -0.33 3.46 -4.10
CA PHE A 65 -0.33 2.23 -4.87
C PHE A 65 -1.54 1.35 -4.50
N SER A 66 -1.85 1.23 -3.22
CA SER A 66 -3.00 0.47 -2.74
C SER A 66 -4.32 1.10 -3.18
N LEU A 67 -4.39 2.42 -3.16
CA LEU A 67 -5.57 3.17 -3.60
C LEU A 67 -5.84 2.88 -5.08
N ALA A 68 -4.81 2.94 -5.91
CA ALA A 68 -4.94 2.68 -7.34
C ALA A 68 -5.28 1.21 -7.62
N THR A 69 -4.60 0.28 -6.96
CA THR A 69 -4.86 -1.15 -7.19
C THR A 69 -6.26 -1.55 -6.75
N SER A 70 -6.76 -0.97 -5.66
CA SER A 70 -8.14 -1.26 -5.22
C SER A 70 -9.16 -0.79 -6.26
N ALA A 71 -8.92 0.36 -6.88
CA ALA A 71 -9.81 0.89 -7.90
C ALA A 71 -9.76 0.09 -9.20
N MET A 72 -8.63 -0.59 -9.47
CA MET A 72 -8.46 -1.40 -10.67
C MET A 72 -8.93 -2.84 -10.54
N ARG A 73 -9.32 -3.27 -9.34
CA ARG A 73 -9.73 -4.66 -9.16
C ARG A 73 -10.89 -5.03 -10.07
N ASN A 74 -10.75 -6.17 -10.73
CA ASN A 74 -11.76 -6.69 -11.66
C ASN A 74 -11.98 -5.75 -12.86
N SER A 75 -10.96 -4.98 -13.23
CA SER A 75 -11.02 -4.06 -14.36
C SER A 75 -9.68 -4.09 -15.09
N ASP A 76 -9.71 -3.93 -16.41
CA ASP A 76 -8.51 -3.83 -17.22
C ASP A 76 -8.17 -2.38 -17.57
N ARG A 77 -8.95 -1.43 -17.07
CA ARG A 77 -8.73 -0.01 -17.37
C ARG A 77 -7.72 0.58 -16.40
N PRO A 78 -6.68 1.26 -16.90
CA PRO A 78 -5.72 1.92 -16.03
C PRO A 78 -6.35 3.11 -15.33
N VAL A 79 -5.76 3.52 -14.22
CA VAL A 79 -6.21 4.67 -13.45
C VAL A 79 -5.02 5.58 -13.18
N THR A 80 -5.32 6.85 -12.91
CA THR A 80 -4.31 7.80 -12.44
C THR A 80 -4.86 8.54 -11.23
N THR A 81 -4.06 8.72 -10.21
CA THR A 81 -4.48 9.39 -8.98
C THR A 81 -4.67 10.89 -9.24
N VAL A 82 -5.80 11.42 -8.83
CA VAL A 82 -6.11 12.85 -8.98
C VAL A 82 -6.20 13.56 -7.64
N SER A 83 -6.42 12.83 -6.56
CA SER A 83 -6.39 13.42 -5.22
C SER A 83 -5.92 12.38 -4.21
N PHE A 84 -5.21 12.82 -3.19
CA PHE A 84 -4.71 11.95 -2.16
C PHE A 84 -4.53 12.75 -0.88
N HIS A 85 -5.00 12.19 0.25
CA HIS A 85 -4.75 12.77 1.56
C HIS A 85 -4.38 11.66 2.53
N SER A 86 -3.64 12.03 3.56
CA SER A 86 -3.23 11.06 4.56
C SER A 86 -3.02 11.74 5.90
N GLU A 87 -3.13 10.93 6.96
CA GLU A 87 -2.80 11.35 8.33
C GLU A 87 -1.82 10.33 8.88
N PHE A 88 -0.69 10.83 9.37
CA PHE A 88 0.36 10.00 9.97
C PHE A 88 0.05 9.85 11.45
N ILE A 89 -0.33 8.64 11.85
CA ILE A 89 -0.85 8.38 13.19
C ILE A 89 0.27 8.02 14.17
N ARG A 90 1.21 7.18 13.73
CA ARG A 90 2.36 6.78 14.55
C ARG A 90 3.52 6.30 13.70
N PRO A 91 4.75 6.30 14.25
CA PRO A 91 5.91 5.84 13.49
C PRO A 91 5.90 4.32 13.33
N ALA A 92 6.53 3.86 12.26
CA ALA A 92 6.74 2.44 12.00
C ALA A 92 8.23 2.16 12.06
N PRO A 93 8.69 1.30 12.98
CA PRO A 93 10.12 1.05 13.14
C PRO A 93 10.69 0.14 12.04
N LEU A 94 12.01 0.15 11.93
CA LEU A 94 12.74 -0.74 11.05
C LEU A 94 12.30 -2.19 11.27
N GLY A 95 12.07 -2.92 10.19
CA GLY A 95 11.70 -4.33 10.26
C GLY A 95 10.21 -4.59 10.42
N SER A 96 9.40 -3.54 10.63
CA SER A 96 7.94 -3.72 10.72
C SER A 96 7.39 -4.25 9.41
N LEU A 97 6.41 -5.13 9.49
CA LEU A 97 5.61 -5.50 8.34
C LEU A 97 4.45 -4.51 8.23
N LEU A 98 4.47 -3.72 7.18
CA LEU A 98 3.40 -2.78 6.90
C LEU A 98 2.31 -3.50 6.12
N GLU A 99 1.10 -3.51 6.64
CA GLU A 99 -0.04 -4.10 5.97
C GLU A 99 -0.94 -2.99 5.46
N VAL A 100 -1.11 -2.94 4.15
CA VAL A 100 -1.81 -1.84 3.48
C VAL A 100 -3.14 -2.37 2.96
N ARG A 101 -4.23 -1.74 3.37
CA ARG A 101 -5.57 -2.10 2.93
C ARG A 101 -6.27 -0.87 2.38
N ALA A 102 -6.91 -1.03 1.24
CA ALA A 102 -7.74 0.03 0.67
C ALA A 102 -9.04 -0.57 0.16
N LYS A 103 -10.10 0.21 0.23
CA LYS A 103 -11.43 -0.20 -0.16
C LYS A 103 -12.04 0.91 -0.99
N VAL A 104 -12.65 0.54 -2.12
CA VAL A 104 -13.37 1.50 -2.95
C VAL A 104 -14.66 1.91 -2.24
N THR A 105 -14.86 3.21 -2.05
CA THR A 105 -16.06 3.74 -1.44
C THR A 105 -17.11 4.09 -2.49
N LYS A 106 -16.66 4.49 -3.69
CA LYS A 106 -17.57 4.76 -4.81
C LYS A 106 -16.80 4.62 -6.11
N LYS A 107 -17.42 3.97 -7.10
CA LYS A 107 -16.84 3.86 -8.42
C LYS A 107 -17.87 4.30 -9.46
N GLY A 108 -17.54 5.36 -10.20
CA GLY A 108 -18.34 5.85 -11.32
C GLY A 108 -17.71 5.46 -12.65
N LYS A 109 -18.13 6.12 -13.71
CA LYS A 109 -17.61 5.84 -15.06
C LYS A 109 -16.20 6.35 -15.25
N SER A 110 -15.86 7.50 -14.66
CA SER A 110 -14.57 8.15 -14.88
C SER A 110 -13.79 8.40 -13.61
N LEU A 111 -14.42 8.30 -12.44
CA LEU A 111 -13.78 8.54 -11.15
C LEU A 111 -14.12 7.42 -10.19
N ALA A 112 -13.15 7.05 -9.37
CA ALA A 112 -13.35 6.14 -8.25
C ALA A 112 -12.69 6.73 -7.02
N PHE A 113 -13.29 6.50 -5.86
CA PHE A 113 -12.78 6.96 -4.58
C PHE A 113 -12.51 5.76 -3.68
N SER A 114 -11.40 5.81 -2.97
CA SER A 114 -11.00 4.73 -2.06
C SER A 114 -10.50 5.32 -0.76
N GLU A 115 -10.54 4.53 0.28
CA GLU A 115 -9.95 4.88 1.57
C GLU A 115 -9.34 3.64 2.19
N GLY A 116 -8.42 3.84 3.12
CA GLY A 116 -7.78 2.71 3.76
C GLY A 116 -6.82 3.12 4.84
N ASN A 117 -6.02 2.15 5.25
CA ASN A 117 -4.99 2.41 6.25
C ASN A 117 -3.79 1.51 6.04
N ILE A 118 -2.69 1.88 6.70
CA ILE A 118 -1.51 1.04 6.83
C ILE A 118 -1.40 0.70 8.32
N LYS A 119 -1.25 -0.59 8.61
CA LYS A 119 -1.00 -1.06 9.97
C LYS A 119 0.38 -1.67 10.08
N GLY A 120 0.99 -1.51 11.24
CA GLY A 120 2.20 -2.21 11.63
C GLY A 120 1.96 -2.77 13.01
N ASP A 121 2.15 -4.09 13.20
CA ASP A 121 1.91 -4.79 14.47
C ASP A 121 0.51 -4.51 15.02
N ASP A 122 -0.49 -4.53 14.13
CA ASP A 122 -1.91 -4.28 14.45
C ASP A 122 -2.24 -2.84 14.85
N ASP A 123 -1.27 -1.94 14.87
CA ASP A 123 -1.51 -0.53 15.13
C ASP A 123 -1.63 0.25 13.83
N VAL A 124 -2.53 1.21 13.78
CA VAL A 124 -2.66 2.08 12.61
C VAL A 124 -1.48 3.04 12.56
N ILE A 125 -0.76 3.00 11.45
CA ILE A 125 0.37 3.87 11.17
C ILE A 125 -0.07 5.09 10.36
N LEU A 126 -0.94 4.86 9.37
CA LEU A 126 -1.39 5.88 8.43
C LEU A 126 -2.86 5.64 8.08
N ASN A 127 -3.66 6.70 8.08
CA ASN A 127 -4.96 6.67 7.42
C ASN A 127 -4.85 7.43 6.11
N PHE A 128 -5.56 6.99 5.07
CA PHE A 128 -5.49 7.67 3.78
C PHE A 128 -6.78 7.53 2.99
N GLY A 129 -6.91 8.38 2.01
CA GLY A 129 -8.00 8.31 1.05
C GLY A 129 -7.69 9.16 -0.15
N GLY A 130 -8.48 9.01 -1.18
CA GLY A 130 -8.31 9.81 -2.38
C GLY A 130 -9.14 9.30 -3.53
N GLY A 131 -8.88 9.89 -4.68
CA GLY A 131 -9.61 9.59 -5.89
C GLY A 131 -8.70 9.32 -7.07
N VAL A 132 -9.17 8.49 -7.97
CA VAL A 132 -8.47 8.18 -9.22
C VAL A 132 -9.38 8.46 -10.40
N LYS A 133 -8.78 8.85 -11.51
CA LYS A 133 -9.47 8.94 -12.79
C LYS A 133 -9.28 7.62 -13.53
N ILE A 134 -10.37 7.09 -14.03
CA ILE A 134 -10.37 5.86 -14.83
C ILE A 134 -10.15 6.27 -16.29
N LEU A 135 -9.10 5.75 -16.90
CA LEU A 135 -8.70 6.12 -18.25
C LEU A 135 -9.34 5.27 -19.34
#